data_b073546221e9a61c746234f6ba30b3d9
#
_entry.id   b073546221e9a61c746234f6ba30b3d9
#
_cell.length_a   1.000
_cell.length_b   1.000
_cell.length_c   1.000
_cell.angle_alpha   90.00
_cell.angle_beta   90.00
_cell.angle_gamma   90.00
#
_symmetry.space_group_name_H-M   'P 1'
#
loop_
_entity.id
_entity.type
_entity.pdbx_description
1 polymer ?
#
loop_
_entity_poly.entity_id
_entity_poly.type
_entity_poly.pdbx_seq_one_letter_code
_entity_poly.pdbx_strand_id
1 'polypeptide(L)'
;YKRQGMYTANSMNCLTEAIGMGLQGNGTIPAVYSERIKLAKHAGMKVMELLEKNIRPLDIMTEKAFMNALTVDMALGCSTNTMLHLPAIAKEAGVKLNLDIANEISAKTPNLCHLAPAGHTYMEDLNEAGGVYAVMNELTKLNLLNTDLITATGKTVAENIEGCEIKDTDIIRPVTNPYSTSGGIAVLKGNLAPDGCVVKRSAVAPEMLQHKGSARVFDCEEDAIEAIHAGNIKPGDVVVIRYEGPKGGPGMREMLNPTSAIMGSGLGHCVALITDGRFSGATRGAAIGHISPEAAVGGPIALVEEGDTIEIDINANTINLLISDEEFAKRKAEWKPRQPKITTGYLARYAKLVTSGAQGAVLE
;
A
#
# COMPACT_ATOMS: atom_id res chain seq x y z
N TYR A 1 14.97 13.64 -2.37
CA TYR A 1 14.59 12.32 -2.91
C TYR A 1 13.25 11.79 -2.37
N LYS A 2 12.86 12.04 -1.10
CA LYS A 2 11.60 11.52 -0.50
C LYS A 2 10.31 12.03 -1.15
N ARG A 3 10.35 13.07 -1.99
CA ARG A 3 9.16 13.69 -2.64
C ARG A 3 9.02 13.35 -4.12
N GLN A 4 9.94 12.58 -4.69
CA GLN A 4 9.99 12.29 -6.12
C GLN A 4 9.61 10.85 -6.48
N GLY A 5 9.67 9.91 -5.54
CA GLY A 5 9.31 8.51 -5.79
C GLY A 5 7.80 8.23 -5.63
N MET A 6 7.40 7.02 -6.03
CA MET A 6 6.05 6.49 -5.84
C MET A 6 5.84 6.06 -4.37
N TYR A 7 5.98 7.04 -3.47
CA TYR A 7 5.75 6.90 -2.05
C TYR A 7 4.29 7.19 -1.72
N THR A 8 3.89 7.13 -0.46
CA THR A 8 2.49 7.19 -0.05
C THR A 8 1.74 8.41 -0.59
N ALA A 9 2.30 9.62 -0.46
CA ALA A 9 1.63 10.84 -0.91
C ALA A 9 1.44 10.88 -2.42
N ASN A 10 2.48 10.54 -3.20
CA ASN A 10 2.40 10.51 -4.65
C ASN A 10 1.46 9.41 -5.14
N SER A 11 1.50 8.23 -4.48
CA SER A 11 0.55 7.15 -4.76
C SER A 11 -0.90 7.63 -4.61
N MET A 12 -1.24 8.22 -3.47
CA MET A 12 -2.61 8.71 -3.25
C MET A 12 -2.99 9.85 -4.19
N ASN A 13 -2.06 10.75 -4.54
CA ASN A 13 -2.30 11.79 -5.54
C ASN A 13 -2.61 11.21 -6.93
N CYS A 14 -1.90 10.16 -7.35
CA CYS A 14 -2.20 9.45 -8.59
C CYS A 14 -3.57 8.75 -8.53
N LEU A 15 -3.88 8.13 -7.40
CA LEU A 15 -5.15 7.42 -7.24
C LEU A 15 -6.35 8.37 -7.15
N THR A 16 -6.19 9.63 -6.71
CA THR A 16 -7.25 10.63 -6.81
C THR A 16 -7.60 10.97 -8.27
N GLU A 17 -6.64 10.94 -9.19
CA GLU A 17 -6.92 11.02 -10.63
C GLU A 17 -7.72 9.79 -11.11
N ALA A 18 -7.30 8.59 -10.70
CA ALA A 18 -7.91 7.33 -11.12
C ALA A 18 -9.35 7.16 -10.58
N ILE A 19 -9.65 7.62 -9.36
CA ILE A 19 -11.01 7.70 -8.80
C ILE A 19 -11.87 8.70 -9.60
N GLY A 20 -11.23 9.70 -10.22
CA GLY A 20 -11.92 10.79 -10.89
C GLY A 20 -12.10 12.05 -10.04
N MET A 21 -11.56 12.10 -8.82
CA MET A 21 -11.60 13.27 -7.93
C MET A 21 -10.46 14.26 -8.15
N GLY A 22 -9.39 13.87 -8.85
CA GLY A 22 -8.26 14.71 -9.21
C GLY A 22 -8.31 15.12 -10.67
N LEU A 23 -7.78 16.32 -11.01
CA LEU A 23 -7.55 16.72 -12.39
C LEU A 23 -6.25 16.11 -12.91
N GLN A 24 -6.15 15.97 -14.23
CA GLN A 24 -4.95 15.45 -14.91
C GLN A 24 -3.67 16.15 -14.42
N GLY A 25 -2.67 15.36 -14.06
CA GLY A 25 -1.39 15.83 -13.55
C GLY A 25 -1.37 16.12 -12.04
N ASN A 26 -2.49 15.92 -11.33
CA ASN A 26 -2.50 16.09 -9.88
C ASN A 26 -1.46 15.19 -9.18
N GLY A 27 -1.30 13.96 -9.63
CA GLY A 27 -0.32 13.03 -9.07
C GLY A 27 1.11 13.24 -9.55
N THR A 28 1.30 13.82 -10.72
CA THR A 28 2.59 13.73 -11.44
C THR A 28 3.33 15.05 -11.64
N ILE A 29 2.63 16.18 -11.81
CA ILE A 29 3.29 17.48 -11.99
C ILE A 29 4.16 17.81 -10.77
N PRO A 30 5.48 18.02 -10.92
CA PRO A 30 6.35 18.38 -9.80
C PRO A 30 5.91 19.66 -9.09
N ALA A 31 6.06 19.71 -7.76
CA ALA A 31 5.63 20.84 -6.95
C ALA A 31 6.32 22.16 -7.29
N VAL A 32 7.50 22.11 -7.91
CA VAL A 32 8.30 23.28 -8.30
C VAL A 32 7.94 23.83 -9.68
N TYR A 33 7.11 23.13 -10.46
CA TYR A 33 6.69 23.55 -11.79
C TYR A 33 5.57 24.59 -11.74
N SER A 34 5.60 25.56 -12.64
CA SER A 34 4.54 26.57 -12.77
C SER A 34 3.18 25.97 -13.10
N GLU A 35 3.17 24.82 -13.77
CA GLU A 35 2.00 24.01 -14.11
C GLU A 35 1.23 23.59 -12.86
N ARG A 36 1.89 23.37 -11.72
CA ARG A 36 1.23 23.05 -10.44
C ARG A 36 0.35 24.21 -9.97
N ILE A 37 0.82 25.44 -10.11
CA ILE A 37 0.04 26.64 -9.75
C ILE A 37 -1.14 26.83 -10.72
N LYS A 38 -0.91 26.59 -12.03
CA LYS A 38 -1.97 26.65 -13.04
C LYS A 38 -3.05 25.59 -12.74
N LEU A 39 -2.65 24.36 -12.41
CA LEU A 39 -3.56 23.28 -12.04
C LEU A 39 -4.41 23.65 -10.81
N ALA A 40 -3.80 24.23 -9.78
CA ALA A 40 -4.53 24.65 -8.58
C ALA A 40 -5.61 25.72 -8.89
N LYS A 41 -5.28 26.70 -9.75
CA LYS A 41 -6.25 27.70 -10.21
C LYS A 41 -7.37 27.07 -11.03
N HIS A 42 -7.03 26.14 -11.92
CA HIS A 42 -7.99 25.41 -12.75
C HIS A 42 -8.92 24.56 -11.88
N ALA A 43 -8.39 23.90 -10.83
CA ALA A 43 -9.20 23.13 -9.88
C ALA A 43 -10.24 24.00 -9.15
N GLY A 44 -9.85 25.23 -8.77
CA GLY A 44 -10.79 26.20 -8.18
C GLY A 44 -11.91 26.61 -9.14
N MET A 45 -11.61 26.78 -10.44
CA MET A 45 -12.64 27.05 -11.44
C MET A 45 -13.57 25.85 -11.65
N LYS A 46 -13.01 24.63 -11.67
CA LYS A 46 -13.79 23.40 -11.83
C LYS A 46 -14.79 23.16 -10.69
N VAL A 47 -14.47 23.54 -9.46
CA VAL A 47 -15.40 23.44 -8.35
C VAL A 47 -16.68 24.24 -8.63
N MET A 48 -16.59 25.42 -9.26
CA MET A 48 -17.76 26.22 -9.64
C MET A 48 -18.62 25.53 -10.70
N GLU A 49 -17.97 24.93 -11.72
CA GLU A 49 -18.66 24.15 -12.76
C GLU A 49 -19.38 22.94 -12.16
N LEU A 50 -18.74 22.23 -11.21
CA LEU A 50 -19.36 21.09 -10.53
C LEU A 50 -20.58 21.50 -9.70
N LEU A 51 -20.51 22.66 -9.04
CA LEU A 51 -21.63 23.23 -8.29
C LEU A 51 -22.80 23.54 -9.22
N GLU A 52 -22.56 24.21 -10.34
CA GLU A 52 -23.57 24.54 -11.36
C GLU A 52 -24.24 23.28 -11.94
N LYS A 53 -23.45 22.24 -12.19
CA LYS A 53 -23.91 20.94 -12.70
C LYS A 53 -24.49 20.03 -11.63
N ASN A 54 -24.43 20.44 -10.36
CA ASN A 54 -24.84 19.64 -9.19
C ASN A 54 -24.13 18.26 -9.13
N ILE A 55 -22.84 18.20 -9.51
CA ILE A 55 -22.01 16.99 -9.41
C ILE A 55 -21.35 16.98 -8.04
N ARG A 56 -21.70 16.02 -7.20
CA ARG A 56 -21.21 15.88 -5.83
C ARG A 56 -20.09 14.85 -5.75
N PRO A 57 -19.23 14.88 -4.71
CA PRO A 57 -18.18 13.87 -4.50
C PRO A 57 -18.72 12.44 -4.52
N LEU A 58 -19.88 12.18 -3.93
CA LEU A 58 -20.49 10.84 -3.89
C LEU A 58 -21.07 10.39 -5.24
N ASP A 59 -21.27 11.28 -6.19
CA ASP A 59 -21.66 10.92 -7.56
C ASP A 59 -20.43 10.38 -8.35
N ILE A 60 -19.21 10.75 -7.91
CA ILE A 60 -17.92 10.34 -8.49
C ILE A 60 -17.35 9.11 -7.77
N MET A 61 -17.33 9.13 -6.42
CA MET A 61 -16.71 8.10 -5.58
C MET A 61 -17.61 6.85 -5.47
N THR A 62 -17.84 6.18 -6.57
CA THR A 62 -18.63 4.95 -6.67
C THR A 62 -17.75 3.70 -6.51
N GLU A 63 -18.35 2.54 -6.27
CA GLU A 63 -17.63 1.27 -6.22
C GLU A 63 -16.75 1.06 -7.47
N LYS A 64 -17.28 1.31 -8.67
CA LYS A 64 -16.54 1.21 -9.93
C LYS A 64 -15.35 2.17 -10.01
N ALA A 65 -15.46 3.37 -9.42
CA ALA A 65 -14.36 4.32 -9.34
C ALA A 65 -13.22 3.80 -8.44
N PHE A 66 -13.55 3.14 -7.33
CA PHE A 66 -12.54 2.46 -6.51
C PHE A 66 -11.91 1.25 -7.21
N MET A 67 -12.66 0.53 -8.04
CA MET A 67 -12.06 -0.53 -8.89
C MET A 67 -11.07 0.05 -9.89
N ASN A 68 -11.35 1.19 -10.52
CA ASN A 68 -10.41 1.91 -11.36
C ASN A 68 -9.14 2.31 -10.58
N ALA A 69 -9.31 2.85 -9.37
CA ALA A 69 -8.19 3.22 -8.50
C ALA A 69 -7.30 2.01 -8.17
N LEU A 70 -7.88 0.88 -7.77
CA LEU A 70 -7.13 -0.35 -7.50
C LEU A 70 -6.41 -0.87 -8.74
N THR A 71 -7.03 -0.80 -9.91
CA THR A 71 -6.41 -1.21 -11.18
C THR A 71 -5.20 -0.32 -11.49
N VAL A 72 -5.32 0.99 -11.35
CA VAL A 72 -4.21 1.93 -11.56
C VAL A 72 -3.12 1.75 -10.49
N ASP A 73 -3.50 1.48 -9.24
CA ASP A 73 -2.58 1.15 -8.14
C ASP A 73 -1.68 -0.03 -8.49
N MET A 74 -2.28 -1.12 -9.00
CA MET A 74 -1.55 -2.32 -9.44
C MET A 74 -0.61 -2.03 -10.62
N ALA A 75 -1.08 -1.24 -11.59
CA ALA A 75 -0.29 -0.90 -12.79
C ALA A 75 0.89 0.01 -12.47
N LEU A 76 0.72 0.99 -11.60
CA LEU A 76 1.78 1.91 -11.16
C LEU A 76 2.74 1.28 -10.15
N GLY A 77 2.31 0.24 -9.42
CA GLY A 77 3.06 -0.30 -8.29
C GLY A 77 3.20 0.74 -7.17
N CYS A 78 2.09 1.22 -6.66
CA CYS A 78 2.03 2.25 -5.62
C CYS A 78 2.58 1.78 -4.25
N SER A 79 2.42 2.60 -3.23
CA SER A 79 2.77 2.27 -1.84
C SER A 79 1.77 1.29 -1.23
N THR A 80 2.21 0.37 -0.38
CA THR A 80 1.33 -0.50 0.42
C THR A 80 0.29 0.28 1.23
N ASN A 81 0.58 1.53 1.59
CA ASN A 81 -0.34 2.39 2.34
C ASN A 81 -1.63 2.70 1.58
N THR A 82 -1.69 2.53 0.25
CA THR A 82 -2.93 2.67 -0.53
C THR A 82 -3.97 1.66 -0.10
N MET A 83 -3.54 0.44 0.30
CA MET A 83 -4.42 -0.61 0.83
C MET A 83 -4.99 -0.29 2.22
N LEU A 84 -4.54 0.78 2.85
CA LEU A 84 -5.13 1.36 4.05
C LEU A 84 -6.04 2.55 3.71
N HIS A 85 -5.55 3.46 2.86
CA HIS A 85 -6.21 4.71 2.55
C HIS A 85 -7.43 4.54 1.62
N LEU A 86 -7.35 3.68 0.61
CA LEU A 86 -8.50 3.42 -0.28
C LEU A 86 -9.69 2.82 0.48
N PRO A 87 -9.54 1.78 1.33
CA PRO A 87 -10.63 1.30 2.17
C PRO A 87 -11.20 2.36 3.11
N ALA A 88 -10.35 3.22 3.68
CA ALA A 88 -10.81 4.31 4.55
C ALA A 88 -11.67 5.33 3.80
N ILE A 89 -11.22 5.77 2.61
CA ILE A 89 -11.98 6.71 1.77
C ILE A 89 -13.27 6.05 1.26
N ALA A 90 -13.22 4.79 0.85
CA ALA A 90 -14.38 4.04 0.38
C ALA A 90 -15.45 3.94 1.48
N LYS A 91 -15.04 3.67 2.72
CA LYS A 91 -15.96 3.61 3.87
C LYS A 91 -16.67 4.94 4.08
N GLU A 92 -15.96 6.07 4.06
CA GLU A 92 -16.56 7.41 4.18
C GLU A 92 -17.49 7.73 3.00
N ALA A 93 -17.22 7.18 1.82
CA ALA A 93 -18.09 7.27 0.65
C ALA A 93 -19.29 6.30 0.69
N GLY A 94 -19.42 5.47 1.74
CA GLY A 94 -20.47 4.45 1.85
C GLY A 94 -20.25 3.22 0.95
N VAL A 95 -19.03 3.05 0.42
CA VAL A 95 -18.63 1.92 -0.44
C VAL A 95 -17.89 0.87 0.40
N LYS A 96 -18.32 -0.39 0.27
CA LYS A 96 -17.61 -1.52 0.90
C LYS A 96 -16.48 -1.98 -0.02
N LEU A 97 -15.25 -1.75 0.41
CA LEU A 97 -14.05 -2.21 -0.28
C LEU A 97 -13.38 -3.31 0.56
N ASN A 98 -13.37 -4.53 0.05
CA ASN A 98 -12.68 -5.66 0.67
C ASN A 98 -11.27 -5.81 0.08
N LEU A 99 -10.26 -6.05 0.92
CA LEU A 99 -8.88 -6.30 0.48
C LEU A 99 -8.74 -7.55 -0.42
N ASP A 100 -9.66 -8.51 -0.34
CA ASP A 100 -9.63 -9.71 -1.19
C ASP A 100 -9.70 -9.37 -2.69
N ILE A 101 -10.46 -8.34 -3.04
CA ILE A 101 -10.59 -7.89 -4.43
C ILE A 101 -9.26 -7.36 -5.00
N ALA A 102 -8.34 -6.92 -4.14
CA ALA A 102 -7.04 -6.43 -4.58
C ALA A 102 -6.22 -7.51 -5.30
N ASN A 103 -6.25 -8.76 -4.79
CA ASN A 103 -5.57 -9.87 -5.46
C ASN A 103 -6.23 -10.26 -6.78
N GLU A 104 -7.56 -10.20 -6.86
CA GLU A 104 -8.28 -10.49 -8.11
C GLU A 104 -7.95 -9.44 -9.19
N ILE A 105 -7.86 -8.17 -8.80
CA ILE A 105 -7.46 -7.08 -9.69
C ILE A 105 -5.98 -7.21 -10.04
N SER A 106 -5.11 -7.48 -9.07
CA SER A 106 -3.68 -7.67 -9.27
C SER A 106 -3.37 -8.79 -10.26
N ALA A 107 -4.10 -9.90 -10.20
CA ALA A 107 -3.92 -11.04 -11.10
C ALA A 107 -4.21 -10.71 -12.57
N LYS A 108 -5.05 -9.71 -12.84
CA LYS A 108 -5.48 -9.31 -14.20
C LYS A 108 -4.76 -8.06 -14.70
N THR A 109 -4.15 -7.29 -13.80
CA THR A 109 -3.57 -5.98 -14.13
C THR A 109 -2.06 -6.09 -14.24
N PRO A 110 -1.47 -5.83 -15.41
CA PRO A 110 -0.02 -5.82 -15.54
C PRO A 110 0.61 -4.65 -14.79
N ASN A 111 1.82 -4.84 -14.24
CA ASN A 111 2.61 -3.76 -13.68
C ASN A 111 3.36 -3.04 -14.83
N LEU A 112 3.03 -1.79 -15.06
CA LEU A 112 3.51 -1.00 -16.20
C LEU A 112 4.63 -0.01 -15.82
N CYS A 113 4.83 0.27 -14.52
CA CYS A 113 5.80 1.26 -14.07
C CYS A 113 6.66 0.73 -12.93
N HIS A 114 7.96 1.03 -12.98
CA HIS A 114 8.93 0.76 -11.91
C HIS A 114 9.54 2.05 -11.38
N LEU A 115 8.73 2.88 -10.73
CA LEU A 115 9.20 4.12 -10.10
C LEU A 115 9.90 3.81 -8.76
N ALA A 116 10.80 4.69 -8.33
CA ALA A 116 11.44 4.56 -7.03
C ALA A 116 10.39 4.37 -5.91
N PRO A 117 10.54 3.39 -5.00
CA PRO A 117 11.73 2.60 -4.69
C PRO A 117 11.89 1.30 -5.50
N ALA A 118 10.92 0.90 -6.32
CA ALA A 118 11.01 -0.33 -7.13
C ALA A 118 12.05 -0.23 -8.25
N GLY A 119 12.20 0.97 -8.84
CA GLY A 119 13.15 1.28 -9.90
C GLY A 119 13.93 2.56 -9.62
N HIS A 120 14.46 3.13 -10.70
CA HIS A 120 15.31 4.33 -10.66
C HIS A 120 14.65 5.59 -11.23
N THR A 121 13.43 5.47 -11.76
CA THR A 121 12.64 6.57 -12.32
C THR A 121 11.77 7.23 -11.26
N TYR A 122 11.36 8.47 -11.49
CA TYR A 122 10.67 9.31 -10.54
C TYR A 122 9.35 9.86 -11.10
N MET A 123 8.62 10.61 -10.28
CA MET A 123 7.32 11.18 -10.66
C MET A 123 7.43 12.20 -11.81
N GLU A 124 8.56 12.89 -11.92
CA GLU A 124 8.84 13.80 -13.03
C GLU A 124 8.90 13.03 -14.35
N ASP A 125 9.64 11.91 -14.36
CA ASP A 125 9.75 11.02 -15.52
C ASP A 125 8.37 10.49 -15.93
N LEU A 126 7.56 10.07 -14.94
CA LEU A 126 6.18 9.62 -15.18
C LEU A 126 5.32 10.73 -15.79
N ASN A 127 5.46 11.97 -15.30
CA ASN A 127 4.73 13.13 -15.85
C ASN A 127 5.07 13.38 -17.32
N GLU A 128 6.34 13.33 -17.66
CA GLU A 128 6.83 13.52 -19.03
C GLU A 128 6.43 12.38 -19.96
N ALA A 129 6.40 11.15 -19.44
CA ALA A 129 5.99 9.95 -20.16
C ALA A 129 4.48 9.89 -20.47
N GLY A 130 3.67 10.81 -19.93
CA GLY A 130 2.23 10.91 -20.18
C GLY A 130 1.35 10.82 -18.92
N GLY A 131 1.95 10.55 -17.75
CA GLY A 131 1.27 10.58 -16.47
C GLY A 131 0.24 9.47 -16.26
N VAL A 132 -0.62 9.67 -15.26
CA VAL A 132 -1.64 8.67 -14.87
C VAL A 132 -2.63 8.41 -16.01
N TYR A 133 -3.03 9.43 -16.76
CA TYR A 133 -4.01 9.26 -17.84
C TYR A 133 -3.46 8.43 -19.00
N ALA A 134 -2.16 8.49 -19.31
CA ALA A 134 -1.55 7.60 -20.29
C ALA A 134 -1.57 6.13 -19.81
N VAL A 135 -1.30 5.89 -18.53
CA VAL A 135 -1.43 4.54 -17.92
C VAL A 135 -2.89 4.08 -17.99
N MET A 136 -3.85 4.93 -17.65
CA MET A 136 -5.27 4.58 -17.73
C MET A 136 -5.69 4.27 -19.16
N ASN A 137 -5.28 5.09 -20.14
CA ASN A 137 -5.59 4.84 -21.54
C ASN A 137 -4.97 3.50 -22.02
N GLU A 138 -3.76 3.20 -21.61
CA GLU A 138 -3.11 1.91 -21.93
C GLU A 138 -3.88 0.71 -21.39
N LEU A 139 -4.39 0.81 -20.15
CA LEU A 139 -5.18 -0.23 -19.49
C LEU A 139 -6.56 -0.48 -20.16
N THR A 140 -7.11 0.48 -20.89
CA THR A 140 -8.36 0.29 -21.64
C THR A 140 -8.22 -0.76 -22.74
N LYS A 141 -7.01 -0.96 -23.28
CA LYS A 141 -6.75 -2.00 -24.30
C LYS A 141 -7.02 -3.41 -23.78
N LEU A 142 -7.01 -3.60 -22.45
CA LEU A 142 -7.35 -4.86 -21.78
C LEU A 142 -8.76 -4.86 -21.16
N ASN A 143 -9.56 -3.81 -21.39
CA ASN A 143 -10.90 -3.61 -20.79
C ASN A 143 -10.89 -3.68 -19.25
N LEU A 144 -9.85 -3.15 -18.62
CA LEU A 144 -9.67 -3.21 -17.16
C LEU A 144 -10.29 -2.01 -16.40
N LEU A 145 -10.77 -0.99 -17.12
CA LEU A 145 -11.32 0.22 -16.52
C LEU A 145 -12.80 0.43 -16.86
N ASN A 146 -13.53 1.00 -15.90
CA ASN A 146 -14.87 1.53 -16.09
C ASN A 146 -14.75 2.97 -16.62
N THR A 147 -14.96 3.17 -17.89
CA THR A 147 -14.68 4.44 -18.57
C THR A 147 -15.88 5.38 -18.68
N ASP A 148 -17.08 4.92 -18.37
CA ASP A 148 -18.34 5.66 -18.38
C ASP A 148 -18.59 6.55 -17.16
N LEU A 149 -17.70 6.51 -16.17
CA LEU A 149 -17.85 7.20 -14.88
C LEU A 149 -17.58 8.70 -15.01
N ILE A 150 -18.46 9.51 -14.37
CA ILE A 150 -18.25 10.96 -14.27
C ILE A 150 -17.09 11.29 -13.34
N THR A 151 -16.40 12.39 -13.61
CA THR A 151 -15.23 12.83 -12.83
C THR A 151 -15.34 14.31 -12.43
N ALA A 152 -14.41 14.78 -11.60
CA ALA A 152 -14.28 16.17 -11.19
C ALA A 152 -13.97 17.15 -12.34
N THR A 153 -13.67 16.65 -13.53
CA THR A 153 -13.58 17.50 -14.74
C THR A 153 -14.95 17.85 -15.32
N GLY A 154 -16.02 17.21 -14.84
CA GLY A 154 -17.36 17.28 -15.41
C GLY A 154 -17.53 16.50 -16.72
N LYS A 155 -16.57 15.63 -17.01
CA LYS A 155 -16.53 14.69 -18.15
C LYS A 155 -16.36 13.26 -17.64
N THR A 156 -16.59 12.29 -18.49
CA THR A 156 -16.34 10.87 -18.20
C THR A 156 -14.86 10.54 -18.18
N VAL A 157 -14.50 9.39 -17.62
CA VAL A 157 -13.13 8.84 -17.68
C VAL A 157 -12.71 8.68 -19.14
N ALA A 158 -13.57 8.11 -20.02
CA ALA A 158 -13.28 7.95 -21.44
C ALA A 158 -12.88 9.26 -22.10
N GLU A 159 -13.69 10.32 -21.93
CA GLU A 159 -13.41 11.65 -22.50
C GLU A 159 -12.12 12.30 -21.97
N ASN A 160 -11.75 11.98 -20.73
CA ASN A 160 -10.55 12.53 -20.12
C ASN A 160 -9.26 11.86 -20.60
N ILE A 161 -9.30 10.54 -20.86
CA ILE A 161 -8.11 9.77 -21.26
C ILE A 161 -7.97 9.65 -22.78
N GLU A 162 -8.95 10.12 -23.54
CA GLU A 162 -8.91 10.13 -25.00
C GLU A 162 -7.65 10.86 -25.50
N GLY A 163 -6.86 10.20 -26.35
CA GLY A 163 -5.62 10.74 -26.90
C GLY A 163 -4.45 10.85 -25.92
N CYS A 164 -4.60 10.38 -24.68
CA CYS A 164 -3.50 10.32 -23.72
C CYS A 164 -2.61 9.09 -23.99
N GLU A 165 -1.57 9.28 -24.78
CA GLU A 165 -0.66 8.20 -25.20
C GLU A 165 0.59 8.14 -24.34
N ILE A 166 1.21 6.95 -24.28
CA ILE A 166 2.54 6.75 -23.70
C ILE A 166 3.55 7.46 -24.60
N LYS A 167 4.32 8.39 -24.03
CA LYS A 167 5.36 9.15 -24.72
C LYS A 167 6.75 8.54 -24.58
N ASP A 168 6.95 7.75 -23.50
CA ASP A 168 8.20 7.07 -23.21
C ASP A 168 7.90 5.65 -22.67
N THR A 169 8.25 4.64 -23.46
CA THR A 169 8.03 3.23 -23.15
C THR A 169 9.05 2.64 -22.18
N ASP A 170 10.13 3.34 -21.85
CA ASP A 170 11.08 2.94 -20.81
C ASP A 170 10.53 3.29 -19.42
N ILE A 171 9.64 4.28 -19.33
CA ILE A 171 9.01 4.73 -18.08
C ILE A 171 7.65 4.08 -17.88
N ILE A 172 6.76 4.14 -18.88
CA ILE A 172 5.45 3.49 -18.89
C ILE A 172 5.50 2.40 -19.94
N ARG A 173 5.60 1.14 -19.53
CA ARG A 173 5.60 0.03 -20.47
C ARG A 173 4.21 -0.22 -21.05
N PRO A 174 4.13 -0.62 -22.34
CA PRO A 174 2.86 -1.02 -22.92
C PRO A 174 2.37 -2.35 -22.30
N VAL A 175 1.05 -2.58 -22.34
CA VAL A 175 0.43 -3.83 -21.84
C VAL A 175 0.95 -5.09 -22.54
N THR A 176 1.52 -4.95 -23.74
CA THR A 176 2.15 -6.04 -24.50
C THR A 176 3.57 -6.40 -24.01
N ASN A 177 4.20 -5.53 -23.22
CA ASN A 177 5.55 -5.74 -22.67
C ASN A 177 5.68 -5.15 -21.25
N PRO A 178 4.88 -5.61 -20.27
CA PRO A 178 4.90 -5.07 -18.91
C PRO A 178 6.15 -5.51 -18.13
N TYR A 179 6.43 -4.88 -16.99
CA TYR A 179 7.42 -5.35 -16.02
C TYR A 179 7.00 -6.68 -15.39
N SER A 180 5.71 -6.86 -15.15
CA SER A 180 5.10 -8.09 -14.67
C SER A 180 3.68 -8.21 -15.23
N THR A 181 3.24 -9.45 -15.47
CA THR A 181 1.85 -9.73 -15.88
C THR A 181 0.85 -9.60 -14.74
N SER A 182 1.34 -9.48 -13.50
CA SER A 182 0.52 -9.21 -12.30
C SER A 182 0.90 -7.87 -11.68
N GLY A 183 -0.01 -7.33 -10.87
CA GLY A 183 0.11 -6.01 -10.25
C GLY A 183 1.28 -5.88 -9.27
N GLY A 184 1.66 -4.62 -9.01
CA GLY A 184 2.80 -4.28 -8.15
C GLY A 184 2.55 -4.47 -6.65
N ILE A 185 1.32 -4.74 -6.21
CA ILE A 185 0.96 -4.99 -4.81
C ILE A 185 0.32 -6.38 -4.68
N ALA A 186 0.57 -7.05 -3.55
CA ALA A 186 -0.07 -8.31 -3.18
C ALA A 186 -0.60 -8.25 -1.74
N VAL A 187 -1.75 -8.87 -1.52
CA VAL A 187 -2.32 -9.12 -0.19
C VAL A 187 -2.06 -10.58 0.16
N LEU A 188 -1.30 -10.83 1.23
CA LEU A 188 -1.00 -12.19 1.67
C LEU A 188 -1.98 -12.57 2.78
N LYS A 189 -2.35 -13.86 2.84
CA LYS A 189 -3.17 -14.46 3.88
C LYS A 189 -2.56 -15.76 4.39
N GLY A 190 -2.96 -16.17 5.59
CA GLY A 190 -2.53 -17.41 6.22
C GLY A 190 -2.83 -17.41 7.70
N ASN A 191 -2.33 -18.42 8.41
CA ASN A 191 -2.56 -18.50 9.84
C ASN A 191 -1.93 -17.35 10.63
N LEU A 192 -0.92 -16.66 10.07
CA LEU A 192 -0.29 -15.49 10.68
C LEU A 192 -1.06 -14.18 10.38
N ALA A 193 -1.78 -14.10 9.27
CA ALA A 193 -2.55 -12.95 8.84
C ALA A 193 -3.91 -13.38 8.26
N PRO A 194 -4.85 -13.88 9.05
CA PRO A 194 -6.14 -14.39 8.56
C PRO A 194 -6.99 -13.29 7.88
N ASP A 195 -6.89 -12.03 8.33
CA ASP A 195 -7.59 -10.89 7.72
C ASP A 195 -6.74 -10.21 6.63
N GLY A 196 -5.50 -10.68 6.42
CA GLY A 196 -4.58 -10.23 5.38
C GLY A 196 -3.46 -9.34 5.88
N CYS A 197 -2.46 -9.19 5.03
CA CYS A 197 -1.34 -8.26 5.15
C CYS A 197 -0.89 -7.87 3.74
N VAL A 198 -0.06 -6.82 3.61
CA VAL A 198 0.23 -6.20 2.31
C VAL A 198 1.73 -6.11 2.06
N VAL A 199 2.12 -6.43 0.83
CA VAL A 199 3.51 -6.28 0.36
C VAL A 199 3.55 -5.57 -0.99
N LYS A 200 4.56 -4.71 -1.18
CA LYS A 200 4.87 -4.13 -2.49
C LYS A 200 5.70 -5.13 -3.29
N ARG A 201 5.01 -6.03 -4.02
CA ARG A 201 5.63 -7.08 -4.85
C ARG A 201 6.67 -6.51 -5.82
N SER A 202 6.38 -5.37 -6.45
CA SER A 202 7.26 -4.73 -7.43
C SER A 202 8.61 -4.25 -6.86
N ALA A 203 8.76 -4.17 -5.54
CA ALA A 203 9.98 -3.76 -4.85
C ALA A 203 10.70 -4.93 -4.15
N VAL A 204 10.20 -6.15 -4.30
CA VAL A 204 10.80 -7.36 -3.73
C VAL A 204 11.74 -8.01 -4.77
N ALA A 205 12.94 -8.34 -4.33
CA ALA A 205 13.89 -9.07 -5.18
C ALA A 205 13.38 -10.49 -5.49
N PRO A 206 13.62 -11.03 -6.69
CA PRO A 206 13.08 -12.34 -7.10
C PRO A 206 13.36 -13.47 -6.12
N GLU A 207 14.55 -13.49 -5.50
CA GLU A 207 14.96 -14.47 -4.50
C GLU A 207 14.19 -14.37 -3.18
N MET A 208 13.52 -13.25 -2.91
CA MET A 208 12.74 -13.01 -1.71
C MET A 208 11.22 -13.16 -1.93
N LEU A 209 10.79 -13.50 -3.13
CA LEU A 209 9.36 -13.79 -3.41
C LEU A 209 8.87 -15.03 -2.68
N GLN A 210 9.79 -15.93 -2.32
CA GLN A 210 9.57 -17.05 -1.41
C GLN A 210 10.65 -17.00 -0.33
N HIS A 211 10.26 -16.95 0.91
CA HIS A 211 11.19 -16.87 2.04
C HIS A 211 10.69 -17.69 3.21
N LYS A 212 11.62 -18.40 3.85
CA LYS A 212 11.38 -19.17 5.06
C LYS A 212 12.50 -18.91 6.04
N GLY A 213 12.16 -18.39 7.22
CA GLY A 213 13.18 -17.92 8.14
C GLY A 213 12.78 -17.99 9.60
N SER A 214 13.79 -17.80 10.46
CA SER A 214 13.63 -17.73 11.89
C SER A 214 13.13 -16.34 12.33
N ALA A 215 12.11 -16.30 13.18
CA ALA A 215 11.55 -15.07 13.71
C ALA A 215 12.52 -14.40 14.70
N ARG A 216 12.74 -13.10 14.52
CA ARG A 216 13.41 -12.19 15.45
C ARG A 216 12.37 -11.18 15.92
N VAL A 217 11.93 -11.32 17.16
CA VAL A 217 10.68 -10.69 17.66
C VAL A 217 10.96 -9.43 18.46
N PHE A 218 10.32 -8.32 18.08
CA PHE A 218 10.43 -7.02 18.72
C PHE A 218 9.05 -6.41 18.97
N ASP A 219 8.85 -5.80 20.12
CA ASP A 219 7.58 -5.20 20.53
C ASP A 219 7.49 -3.68 20.25
N CYS A 220 8.50 -3.12 19.58
CA CYS A 220 8.52 -1.76 19.05
C CYS A 220 9.56 -1.61 17.94
N GLU A 221 9.44 -0.51 17.19
CA GLU A 221 10.37 -0.16 16.10
C GLU A 221 11.80 0.05 16.61
N GLU A 222 11.94 0.70 17.77
CA GLU A 222 13.24 1.11 18.33
C GLU A 222 14.12 -0.10 18.64
N ASP A 223 13.57 -1.11 19.32
CA ASP A 223 14.32 -2.32 19.69
C ASP A 223 14.76 -3.10 18.44
N ALA A 224 13.94 -3.14 17.42
CA ALA A 224 14.28 -3.77 16.14
C ALA A 224 15.45 -3.04 15.46
N ILE A 225 15.43 -1.71 15.45
CA ILE A 225 16.51 -0.89 14.86
C ILE A 225 17.82 -1.12 15.63
N GLU A 226 17.78 -1.13 16.96
CA GLU A 226 18.96 -1.39 17.79
C GLU A 226 19.55 -2.77 17.48
N ALA A 227 18.74 -3.81 17.41
CA ALA A 227 19.16 -5.16 17.07
C ALA A 227 19.80 -5.27 15.67
N ILE A 228 19.22 -4.57 14.66
CA ILE A 228 19.79 -4.53 13.32
C ILE A 228 21.16 -3.87 13.33
N HIS A 229 21.31 -2.70 13.98
CA HIS A 229 22.58 -1.98 14.04
C HIS A 229 23.64 -2.72 14.88
N ALA A 230 23.24 -3.46 15.89
CA ALA A 230 24.12 -4.31 16.67
C ALA A 230 24.60 -5.58 15.92
N GLY A 231 24.08 -5.82 14.69
CA GLY A 231 24.43 -7.02 13.90
C GLY A 231 23.81 -8.32 14.45
N ASN A 232 22.73 -8.21 15.22
CA ASN A 232 22.02 -9.37 15.80
C ASN A 232 21.09 -10.06 14.80
N ILE A 233 20.76 -9.40 13.68
CA ILE A 233 19.97 -9.98 12.59
C ILE A 233 20.89 -10.67 11.62
N LYS A 234 20.53 -11.91 11.23
CA LYS A 234 21.32 -12.76 10.35
C LYS A 234 20.64 -13.00 8.99
N PRO A 235 21.41 -13.33 7.94
CA PRO A 235 20.83 -13.78 6.70
C PRO A 235 19.83 -14.94 6.93
N GLY A 236 18.64 -14.83 6.34
CA GLY A 236 17.56 -15.80 6.49
C GLY A 236 16.54 -15.46 7.58
N ASP A 237 16.81 -14.50 8.47
CA ASP A 237 15.87 -14.12 9.52
C ASP A 237 14.61 -13.44 8.97
N VAL A 238 13.53 -13.52 9.76
CA VAL A 238 12.30 -12.73 9.61
C VAL A 238 12.18 -11.81 10.82
N VAL A 239 12.37 -10.51 10.62
CA VAL A 239 12.20 -9.50 11.68
C VAL A 239 10.73 -9.22 11.87
N VAL A 240 10.22 -9.47 13.07
CA VAL A 240 8.81 -9.30 13.47
C VAL A 240 8.70 -8.10 14.39
N ILE A 241 8.06 -7.02 13.91
CA ILE A 241 7.79 -5.81 14.71
C ILE A 241 6.30 -5.75 14.99
N ARG A 242 5.91 -5.87 16.25
CA ARG A 242 4.51 -5.96 16.66
C ARG A 242 4.12 -4.88 17.65
N TYR A 243 2.80 -4.71 17.90
CA TYR A 243 2.23 -3.61 18.68
C TYR A 243 2.46 -2.22 18.10
N GLU A 244 2.58 -2.16 16.76
CA GLU A 244 2.65 -0.92 15.97
C GLU A 244 1.42 -0.74 15.07
N GLY A 245 0.41 -1.62 15.22
CA GLY A 245 -0.87 -1.55 14.54
C GLY A 245 -1.77 -0.41 15.03
N PRO A 246 -3.00 -0.29 14.49
CA PRO A 246 -3.91 0.80 14.80
C PRO A 246 -4.16 1.04 16.28
N LYS A 247 -4.30 -0.02 17.07
CA LYS A 247 -4.53 0.05 18.53
C LYS A 247 -3.25 -0.04 19.34
N GLY A 248 -2.33 -0.89 18.95
CA GLY A 248 -1.06 -1.12 19.65
C GLY A 248 -0.09 0.04 19.55
N GLY A 249 0.02 0.64 18.38
CA GLY A 249 0.76 1.89 18.10
C GLY A 249 -0.21 2.95 17.58
N PRO A 250 -1.00 3.61 18.47
CA PRO A 250 -2.09 4.49 18.05
C PRO A 250 -1.66 5.57 17.05
N GLY A 251 -2.36 5.63 15.91
CA GLY A 251 -1.99 6.45 14.76
C GLY A 251 -1.17 5.69 13.72
N MET A 252 -0.73 4.45 14.02
CA MET A 252 -0.08 3.54 13.08
C MET A 252 1.06 4.22 12.32
N ARG A 253 2.13 4.59 13.07
CA ARG A 253 3.25 5.36 12.52
C ARG A 253 3.88 4.67 11.29
N GLU A 254 4.35 5.48 10.37
CA GLU A 254 4.97 5.04 9.13
C GLU A 254 6.46 4.75 9.38
N MET A 255 6.80 3.47 9.57
CA MET A 255 8.17 3.03 9.88
C MET A 255 9.04 3.04 8.61
N LEU A 256 10.14 3.80 8.64
CA LEU A 256 11.16 3.83 7.59
C LEU A 256 12.50 3.28 8.07
N ASN A 257 12.84 3.53 9.33
CA ASN A 257 14.16 3.24 9.85
C ASN A 257 14.52 1.75 9.83
N PRO A 258 13.63 0.81 10.23
CA PRO A 258 13.95 -0.62 10.16
C PRO A 258 14.29 -1.09 8.75
N THR A 259 13.50 -0.65 7.75
CA THR A 259 13.75 -1.02 6.35
C THR A 259 15.03 -0.40 5.82
N SER A 260 15.33 0.84 6.20
CA SER A 260 16.57 1.51 5.83
C SER A 260 17.80 0.88 6.51
N ALA A 261 17.66 0.44 7.76
CA ALA A 261 18.73 -0.25 8.50
C ALA A 261 19.06 -1.62 7.87
N ILE A 262 18.05 -2.42 7.54
CA ILE A 262 18.23 -3.71 6.83
C ILE A 262 18.92 -3.50 5.48
N MET A 263 18.49 -2.53 4.68
CA MET A 263 19.13 -2.23 3.40
C MET A 263 20.55 -1.72 3.58
N GLY A 264 20.81 -0.83 4.56
CA GLY A 264 22.11 -0.29 4.89
C GLY A 264 23.10 -1.33 5.41
N SER A 265 22.62 -2.38 6.07
CA SER A 265 23.42 -3.52 6.54
C SER A 265 23.65 -4.59 5.44
N GLY A 266 23.17 -4.37 4.21
CA GLY A 266 23.33 -5.32 3.11
C GLY A 266 22.44 -6.56 3.22
N LEU A 267 21.45 -6.57 4.11
CA LEU A 267 20.56 -7.72 4.38
C LEU A 267 19.24 -7.70 3.57
N GLY A 268 19.01 -6.68 2.76
CA GLY A 268 17.74 -6.49 2.05
C GLY A 268 17.37 -7.58 1.04
N HIS A 269 18.31 -8.43 0.67
CA HIS A 269 18.12 -9.55 -0.26
C HIS A 269 17.99 -10.92 0.44
N CYS A 270 18.02 -10.96 1.77
CA CYS A 270 18.00 -12.24 2.50
C CYS A 270 17.28 -12.16 3.87
N VAL A 271 16.72 -11.02 4.24
CA VAL A 271 15.93 -10.82 5.48
C VAL A 271 14.58 -10.22 5.11
N ALA A 272 13.51 -10.80 5.66
CA ALA A 272 12.18 -10.24 5.57
C ALA A 272 11.82 -9.43 6.83
N LEU A 273 10.98 -8.39 6.68
CA LEU A 273 10.38 -7.65 7.78
C LEU A 273 8.87 -7.81 7.75
N ILE A 274 8.27 -8.10 8.88
CA ILE A 274 6.82 -8.18 9.02
C ILE A 274 6.33 -7.35 10.21
N THR A 275 5.13 -6.75 10.09
CA THR A 275 4.56 -5.92 11.15
C THR A 275 3.04 -5.83 11.07
N ASP A 276 2.40 -5.67 12.23
CA ASP A 276 0.99 -5.25 12.34
C ASP A 276 0.81 -3.73 12.13
N GLY A 277 1.91 -2.97 12.15
CA GLY A 277 1.99 -1.57 11.75
C GLY A 277 2.11 -1.39 10.24
N ARG A 278 2.75 -0.28 9.81
CA ARG A 278 3.00 0.00 8.39
C ARG A 278 4.42 0.49 8.15
N PHE A 279 4.91 0.20 6.95
CA PHE A 279 6.19 0.72 6.49
C PHE A 279 6.02 1.95 5.59
N SER A 280 7.05 2.78 5.55
CA SER A 280 7.11 3.92 4.63
C SER A 280 7.02 3.45 3.17
N GLY A 281 6.35 4.24 2.32
CA GLY A 281 6.29 4.01 0.89
C GLY A 281 7.67 4.02 0.19
N ALA A 282 8.73 4.46 0.88
CA ALA A 282 10.11 4.40 0.39
C ALA A 282 10.79 3.04 0.63
N THR A 283 10.10 2.09 1.22
CA THR A 283 10.60 0.76 1.58
C THR A 283 10.91 -0.10 0.35
N ARG A 284 12.05 -0.80 0.41
CA ARG A 284 12.47 -1.86 -0.53
C ARG A 284 12.57 -3.20 0.20
N GLY A 285 12.51 -4.29 -0.57
CA GLY A 285 12.66 -5.65 -0.07
C GLY A 285 11.35 -6.28 0.42
N ALA A 286 11.47 -7.46 1.02
CA ALA A 286 10.33 -8.23 1.55
C ALA A 286 9.84 -7.62 2.88
N ALA A 287 9.18 -6.45 2.80
CA ALA A 287 8.58 -5.76 3.93
C ALA A 287 7.06 -5.85 3.84
N ILE A 288 6.48 -6.64 4.73
CA ILE A 288 5.06 -6.98 4.78
C ILE A 288 4.42 -6.26 5.96
N GLY A 289 3.52 -5.34 5.69
CA GLY A 289 2.81 -4.56 6.70
C GLY A 289 1.33 -4.89 6.83
N HIS A 290 0.68 -4.21 7.77
CA HIS A 290 -0.77 -4.31 8.01
C HIS A 290 -1.24 -5.71 8.39
N ILE A 291 -0.38 -6.53 9.02
CA ILE A 291 -0.78 -7.87 9.49
C ILE A 291 -2.01 -7.74 10.38
N SER A 292 -3.07 -8.40 9.96
CA SER A 292 -4.37 -8.30 10.62
C SER A 292 -4.92 -9.70 10.92
N PRO A 293 -5.49 -9.87 12.12
CA PRO A 293 -5.63 -8.92 13.25
C PRO A 293 -4.28 -8.55 13.89
N GLU A 294 -4.17 -7.33 14.42
CA GLU A 294 -2.95 -6.83 15.08
C GLU A 294 -2.67 -7.50 16.44
N ALA A 295 -1.44 -7.40 16.93
CA ALA A 295 -1.02 -8.00 18.20
C ALA A 295 -1.80 -7.47 19.42
N ALA A 296 -2.16 -6.18 19.43
CA ALA A 296 -2.84 -5.55 20.56
C ALA A 296 -4.26 -6.11 20.82
N VAL A 297 -4.87 -6.77 19.83
CA VAL A 297 -6.16 -7.45 19.97
C VAL A 297 -6.03 -8.98 20.03
N GLY A 298 -4.81 -9.50 20.20
CA GLY A 298 -4.55 -10.95 20.26
C GLY A 298 -4.55 -11.61 18.88
N GLY A 299 -4.24 -10.86 17.82
CA GLY A 299 -4.00 -11.44 16.51
C GLY A 299 -2.80 -12.40 16.50
N PRO A 300 -2.70 -13.30 15.52
CA PRO A 300 -1.67 -14.33 15.45
C PRO A 300 -0.23 -13.83 15.60
N ILE A 301 0.06 -12.62 15.09
CA ILE A 301 1.39 -12.02 15.23
C ILE A 301 1.82 -11.83 16.69
N ALA A 302 0.85 -11.67 17.63
CA ALA A 302 1.14 -11.60 19.07
C ALA A 302 1.67 -12.93 19.65
N LEU A 303 1.41 -14.04 18.97
CA LEU A 303 1.74 -15.39 19.40
C LEU A 303 3.10 -15.88 18.88
N VAL A 304 3.73 -15.11 17.99
CA VAL A 304 5.07 -15.43 17.47
C VAL A 304 6.09 -15.33 18.58
N GLU A 305 6.91 -16.37 18.74
CA GLU A 305 8.02 -16.41 19.68
C GLU A 305 9.37 -16.33 18.96
N GLU A 306 10.40 -15.93 19.69
CA GLU A 306 11.77 -15.85 19.17
C GLU A 306 12.22 -17.21 18.66
N GLY A 307 12.70 -17.27 17.42
CA GLY A 307 13.16 -18.51 16.79
C GLY A 307 12.09 -19.32 16.07
N ASP A 308 10.82 -18.96 16.15
CA ASP A 308 9.75 -19.60 15.37
C ASP A 308 10.05 -19.52 13.86
N THR A 309 9.58 -20.51 13.13
CA THR A 309 9.73 -20.49 11.66
C THR A 309 8.53 -19.81 11.01
N ILE A 310 8.80 -18.79 10.20
CA ILE A 310 7.80 -18.09 9.38
C ILE A 310 8.06 -18.41 7.91
N GLU A 311 7.00 -18.75 7.18
CA GLU A 311 7.02 -19.01 5.75
C GLU A 311 6.21 -17.95 5.01
N ILE A 312 6.82 -17.33 4.00
CA ILE A 312 6.26 -16.27 3.17
C ILE A 312 6.35 -16.73 1.72
N ASP A 313 5.22 -16.80 1.03
CA ASP A 313 5.16 -17.02 -0.41
C ASP A 313 4.33 -15.90 -1.07
N ILE A 314 5.03 -14.91 -1.62
CA ILE A 314 4.40 -13.76 -2.27
C ILE A 314 3.75 -14.17 -3.60
N ASN A 315 4.24 -15.24 -4.25
CA ASN A 315 3.66 -15.74 -5.48
C ASN A 315 2.34 -16.46 -5.24
N ALA A 316 2.26 -17.22 -4.15
CA ALA A 316 1.05 -17.90 -3.70
C ALA A 316 0.12 -16.99 -2.86
N ASN A 317 0.55 -15.75 -2.53
CA ASN A 317 -0.14 -14.84 -1.63
C ASN A 317 -0.37 -15.43 -0.23
N THR A 318 0.65 -16.11 0.34
CA THR A 318 0.52 -16.74 1.66
C THR A 318 1.60 -16.29 2.65
N ILE A 319 1.21 -16.28 3.94
CA ILE A 319 2.12 -16.05 5.07
C ILE A 319 1.69 -16.92 6.26
N ASN A 320 2.61 -17.75 6.78
CA ASN A 320 2.30 -18.72 7.79
C ASN A 320 3.35 -18.78 8.90
N LEU A 321 2.89 -18.94 10.12
CA LEU A 321 3.67 -19.37 11.27
C LEU A 321 3.66 -20.90 11.31
N LEU A 322 4.82 -21.52 11.23
CA LEU A 322 4.97 -22.99 11.14
C LEU A 322 5.13 -23.60 12.55
N ILE A 323 4.05 -23.62 13.30
CA ILE A 323 3.92 -24.34 14.58
C ILE A 323 2.71 -25.28 14.50
N SER A 324 2.60 -26.24 15.41
CA SER A 324 1.44 -27.13 15.44
C SER A 324 0.17 -26.39 15.88
N ASP A 325 -1.00 -26.92 15.49
CA ASP A 325 -2.29 -26.35 15.89
C ASP A 325 -2.47 -26.37 17.43
N GLU A 326 -1.92 -27.39 18.10
CA GLU A 326 -1.95 -27.51 19.57
C GLU A 326 -1.12 -26.41 20.22
N GLU A 327 0.10 -26.13 19.71
CA GLU A 327 0.95 -25.06 20.22
C GLU A 327 0.32 -23.69 19.94
N PHE A 328 -0.26 -23.52 18.77
CA PHE A 328 -0.98 -22.27 18.43
C PHE A 328 -2.15 -22.02 19.38
N ALA A 329 -2.97 -23.05 19.65
CA ALA A 329 -4.10 -22.97 20.56
C ALA A 329 -3.66 -22.70 22.01
N LYS A 330 -2.57 -23.31 22.44
CA LYS A 330 -1.97 -23.10 23.78
C LYS A 330 -1.53 -21.65 23.93
N ARG A 331 -0.69 -21.13 23.02
CA ARG A 331 -0.22 -19.74 23.05
C ARG A 331 -1.37 -18.74 23.03
N LYS A 332 -2.41 -19.04 22.25
CA LYS A 332 -3.62 -18.20 22.20
C LYS A 332 -4.37 -18.19 23.54
N ALA A 333 -4.46 -19.33 24.23
CA ALA A 333 -5.09 -19.42 25.54
C ALA A 333 -4.28 -18.71 26.65
N GLU A 334 -2.97 -18.68 26.53
CA GLU A 334 -2.04 -18.02 27.46
C GLU A 334 -1.90 -16.52 27.20
N TRP A 335 -2.24 -16.04 25.99
CA TRP A 335 -2.12 -14.64 25.64
C TRP A 335 -3.00 -13.75 26.52
N LYS A 336 -2.45 -12.61 26.93
CA LYS A 336 -3.16 -11.58 27.70
C LYS A 336 -2.97 -10.21 27.07
N PRO A 337 -4.01 -9.37 27.04
CA PRO A 337 -3.88 -8.00 26.59
C PRO A 337 -2.80 -7.25 27.37
N ARG A 338 -1.95 -6.53 26.65
CA ARG A 338 -0.97 -5.64 27.26
C ARG A 338 -1.61 -4.34 27.70
N GLN A 339 -0.99 -3.67 28.66
CA GLN A 339 -1.37 -2.30 28.98
C GLN A 339 -1.12 -1.41 27.76
N PRO A 340 -2.09 -0.55 27.39
CA PRO A 340 -1.90 0.37 26.26
C PRO A 340 -0.68 1.27 26.44
N LYS A 341 0.09 1.48 25.39
CA LYS A 341 1.25 2.41 25.38
C LYS A 341 0.82 3.83 25.76
N ILE A 342 -0.41 4.24 25.35
CA ILE A 342 -0.97 5.59 25.57
C ILE A 342 -2.33 5.44 26.25
N THR A 343 -2.47 6.01 27.47
CA THR A 343 -3.66 5.88 28.30
C THR A 343 -4.50 7.16 28.40
N THR A 344 -3.99 8.28 27.89
CA THR A 344 -4.64 9.60 27.99
C THR A 344 -4.61 10.36 26.67
N GLY A 345 -5.44 11.38 26.56
CA GLY A 345 -5.46 12.29 25.41
C GLY A 345 -6.13 11.72 24.17
N TYR A 346 -5.84 12.34 23.01
CA TYR A 346 -6.48 12.01 21.74
C TYR A 346 -6.16 10.59 21.27
N LEU A 347 -4.90 10.19 21.32
CA LEU A 347 -4.49 8.86 20.84
C LEU A 347 -5.06 7.71 21.71
N ALA A 348 -5.32 7.94 22.99
CA ALA A 348 -6.02 6.95 23.82
C ALA A 348 -7.50 6.78 23.40
N ARG A 349 -8.14 7.86 22.95
CA ARG A 349 -9.51 7.81 22.38
C ARG A 349 -9.49 7.13 21.02
N TYR A 350 -8.53 7.47 20.17
CA TYR A 350 -8.32 6.85 18.88
C TYR A 350 -8.19 5.32 19.02
N ALA A 351 -7.30 4.84 19.90
CA ALA A 351 -7.08 3.41 20.10
C ALA A 351 -8.35 2.62 20.52
N LYS A 352 -9.33 3.30 21.15
CA LYS A 352 -10.60 2.67 21.54
C LYS A 352 -11.57 2.53 20.38
N LEU A 353 -11.54 3.47 19.43
CA LEU A 353 -12.53 3.61 18.35
C LEU A 353 -12.03 3.07 17.02
N VAL A 354 -10.69 2.94 16.84
CA VAL A 354 -10.12 2.56 15.56
C VAL A 354 -10.41 1.10 15.22
N THR A 355 -10.75 0.86 13.95
CA THR A 355 -10.94 -0.48 13.38
C THR A 355 -9.60 -1.13 13.02
N SER A 356 -9.65 -2.36 12.49
CA SER A 356 -8.48 -3.10 12.00
C SER A 356 -7.81 -2.40 10.80
N GLY A 357 -6.52 -2.64 10.62
CA GLY A 357 -5.79 -2.27 9.41
C GLY A 357 -6.41 -2.84 8.13
N ALA A 358 -6.96 -4.05 8.19
CA ALA A 358 -7.69 -4.66 7.06
C ALA A 358 -8.97 -3.91 6.67
N GLN A 359 -9.48 -3.03 7.55
CA GLN A 359 -10.66 -2.20 7.34
C GLN A 359 -10.32 -0.72 7.10
N GLY A 360 -9.04 -0.40 6.90
CA GLY A 360 -8.57 0.95 6.65
C GLY A 360 -8.23 1.74 7.92
N ALA A 361 -8.26 1.14 9.11
CA ALA A 361 -7.96 1.80 10.39
C ALA A 361 -8.78 3.10 10.59
N VAL A 362 -10.07 3.03 10.36
CA VAL A 362 -11.03 4.14 10.51
C VAL A 362 -11.64 4.16 11.90
N LEU A 363 -12.21 5.29 12.32
CA LEU A 363 -12.90 5.43 13.60
C LEU A 363 -14.38 5.04 13.47
N GLU A 364 -14.87 4.27 14.45
CA GLU A 364 -16.28 3.89 14.61
C GLU A 364 -16.79 4.17 16.01
#